data_369b37482f0edceec9863a26ab1e0938
#
_entry.id   369b37482f0edceec9863a26ab1e0938
#
_cell.length_a   1.000
_cell.length_b   1.000
_cell.length_c   1.000
_cell.angle_alpha   90.00
_cell.angle_beta   90.00
_cell.angle_gamma   90.00
#
_symmetry.space_group_name_H-M   'P 1'
#
loop_
_entity.id
_entity.type
_entity.pdbx_description
1 polymer ?
#
loop_
_entity_poly.entity_id
_entity_poly.type
_entity_poly.pdbx_seq_one_letter_code
_entity_poly.pdbx_strand_id
1 'polypeptide(L)'
;PTGPFTDSGKPIITSSPVGQGQQIDVDVFTDPTSGKSYLYWGNGYMAGAELNNDMLSVKEETITVMTPKGGTLQTYAFREAPYVFFRKGVYYFLWSVDDTGSPNYHVAYGTGNSPLGPIQVAKEPIILIQSPKDEIYGPAHCSVLQVPDKKDSWFIVYHRINKEYLKHGPGWHREVC
;
A
#
# COMPACT_ATOMS: atom_id res chain seq x y z
N PRO A 1 6.43 -0.04 18.63
CA PRO A 1 5.63 0.56 19.71
C PRO A 1 4.79 -0.51 20.41
N THR A 2 4.85 -0.52 21.74
CA THR A 2 4.25 -1.58 22.58
C THR A 2 3.05 -1.09 23.39
N GLY A 3 2.61 0.16 23.18
CA GLY A 3 1.54 0.76 23.98
C GLY A 3 1.95 1.05 25.45
N PRO A 4 1.00 1.48 26.28
CA PRO A 4 -0.40 1.70 25.94
C PRO A 4 -0.62 2.83 24.93
N PHE A 5 -1.68 2.71 24.10
CA PHE A 5 -2.07 3.74 23.13
C PHE A 5 -3.29 4.52 23.67
N THR A 6 -3.31 5.81 23.39
CA THR A 6 -4.46 6.68 23.67
C THR A 6 -5.08 7.12 22.35
N ASP A 7 -6.38 6.89 22.18
CA ASP A 7 -7.12 7.39 21.03
C ASP A 7 -7.16 8.93 21.07
N SER A 8 -6.88 9.57 19.92
CA SER A 8 -6.95 11.03 19.77
C SER A 8 -8.39 11.55 19.86
N GLY A 9 -9.39 10.69 19.80
CA GLY A 9 -10.82 11.02 19.82
C GLY A 9 -11.33 11.63 18.49
N LYS A 10 -10.50 11.71 17.45
CA LYS A 10 -10.87 12.22 16.14
C LYS A 10 -10.05 11.54 15.03
N PRO A 11 -10.64 11.30 13.85
CA PRO A 11 -9.89 10.79 12.71
C PRO A 11 -8.93 11.86 12.16
N ILE A 12 -7.82 11.41 11.56
CA ILE A 12 -6.87 12.30 10.86
C ILE A 12 -7.48 12.83 9.57
N ILE A 13 -8.22 11.99 8.84
CA ILE A 13 -8.95 12.35 7.61
C ILE A 13 -10.44 12.20 7.88
N THR A 14 -11.18 13.30 7.80
CA THR A 14 -12.61 13.35 8.18
C THR A 14 -13.59 13.29 7.02
N SER A 15 -13.11 13.52 5.80
CA SER A 15 -13.94 13.53 4.58
C SER A 15 -13.16 12.89 3.44
N SER A 16 -13.80 12.68 2.30
CA SER A 16 -13.11 12.32 1.06
C SER A 16 -12.55 13.57 0.37
N PRO A 17 -11.37 14.05 0.74
CA PRO A 17 -10.88 15.33 0.25
C PRO A 17 -10.53 15.31 -1.24
N VAL A 18 -10.28 14.14 -1.81
CA VAL A 18 -9.71 14.02 -3.15
C VAL A 18 -10.37 12.96 -4.04
N GLY A 19 -11.26 12.14 -3.51
CA GLY A 19 -11.90 11.09 -4.31
C GLY A 19 -13.15 10.52 -3.68
N GLN A 20 -13.84 9.70 -4.45
CA GLN A 20 -14.96 8.90 -3.97
C GLN A 20 -14.48 7.49 -3.67
N GLY A 21 -14.74 7.02 -2.48
CA GLY A 21 -14.33 5.71 -2.01
C GLY A 21 -14.05 5.72 -0.51
N GLN A 22 -13.52 4.61 -0.02
CA GLN A 22 -13.25 4.47 1.40
C GLN A 22 -11.86 5.05 1.74
N GLN A 23 -11.77 5.70 2.89
CA GLN A 23 -10.52 6.22 3.44
C GLN A 23 -9.97 5.21 4.44
N ILE A 24 -9.38 4.16 3.91
CA ILE A 24 -8.83 3.03 4.64
C ILE A 24 -7.41 2.71 4.15
N ASP A 25 -6.78 1.70 4.74
CA ASP A 25 -5.48 1.14 4.34
C ASP A 25 -4.37 2.18 4.38
N VAL A 26 -4.21 2.82 5.52
CA VAL A 26 -3.22 3.87 5.70
C VAL A 26 -1.81 3.30 5.81
N ASP A 27 -0.85 3.93 5.12
CA ASP A 27 0.58 3.74 5.29
C ASP A 27 1.27 5.06 5.65
N VAL A 28 2.32 4.98 6.46
CA VAL A 28 3.14 6.14 6.85
C VAL A 28 4.59 5.91 6.47
N PHE A 29 5.12 6.79 5.66
CA PHE A 29 6.52 6.76 5.23
C PHE A 29 7.24 8.03 5.70
N THR A 30 8.40 7.85 6.35
CA THR A 30 9.32 8.97 6.64
C THR A 30 10.43 8.99 5.61
N ASP A 31 10.49 10.06 4.85
CA ASP A 31 11.47 10.25 3.80
C ASP A 31 12.87 10.46 4.39
N PRO A 32 13.83 9.57 4.13
CA PRO A 32 15.16 9.68 4.69
C PRO A 32 15.97 10.86 4.12
N THR A 33 15.51 11.48 3.04
CA THR A 33 16.21 12.61 2.41
C THR A 33 15.81 13.94 3.03
N SER A 34 14.55 14.11 3.38
CA SER A 34 14.01 15.36 3.93
C SER A 34 13.66 15.29 5.42
N GLY A 35 13.54 14.08 5.98
CA GLY A 35 13.06 13.86 7.34
C GLY A 35 11.56 14.09 7.52
N LYS A 36 10.83 14.42 6.45
CA LYS A 36 9.39 14.63 6.49
C LYS A 36 8.65 13.30 6.44
N SER A 37 7.48 13.26 7.07
CA SER A 37 6.62 12.08 7.05
C SER A 37 5.39 12.32 6.17
N TYR A 38 4.95 11.25 5.51
CA TYR A 38 3.84 11.27 4.57
C TYR A 38 2.85 10.18 4.91
N LEU A 39 1.57 10.50 4.76
CA LEU A 39 0.45 9.57 4.91
C LEU A 39 -0.08 9.21 3.52
N TYR A 40 -0.32 7.92 3.29
CA TYR A 40 -0.97 7.41 2.07
C TYR A 40 -2.20 6.61 2.46
N TRP A 41 -3.26 6.69 1.66
CA TRP A 41 -4.51 5.99 1.94
C TRP A 41 -5.39 5.84 0.71
N GLY A 42 -6.45 5.05 0.84
CA GLY A 42 -7.57 5.00 -0.08
C GLY A 42 -7.91 3.61 -0.60
N ASN A 43 -9.17 3.47 -0.96
CA ASN A 43 -9.73 2.32 -1.65
C ASN A 43 -10.54 2.84 -2.85
N GLY A 44 -10.20 2.36 -4.06
CA GLY A 44 -10.71 2.89 -5.32
C GLY A 44 -10.00 4.15 -5.81
N TYR A 45 -9.23 4.79 -4.98
CA TYR A 45 -8.29 5.88 -5.31
C TYR A 45 -7.11 5.87 -4.33
N MET A 46 -5.98 6.37 -4.76
CA MET A 46 -4.81 6.59 -3.90
C MET A 46 -4.65 8.08 -3.65
N ALA A 47 -4.61 8.46 -2.38
CA ALA A 47 -4.25 9.80 -1.95
C ALA A 47 -2.95 9.78 -1.14
N GLY A 48 -2.28 10.92 -1.10
CA GLY A 48 -1.11 11.16 -0.25
C GLY A 48 -1.06 12.59 0.26
N ALA A 49 -0.45 12.79 1.44
CA ALA A 49 -0.24 14.10 2.03
C ALA A 49 0.99 14.11 2.96
N GLU A 50 1.64 15.26 3.13
CA GLU A 50 2.64 15.46 4.16
C GLU A 50 1.97 15.54 5.55
N LEU A 51 2.48 14.80 6.52
CA LEU A 51 2.05 14.91 7.91
C LEU A 51 2.64 16.16 8.59
N ASN A 52 1.89 16.75 9.49
CA ASN A 52 2.43 17.74 10.41
C ASN A 52 3.41 17.08 11.40
N ASN A 53 4.24 17.87 12.05
CA ASN A 53 5.27 17.38 12.97
C ASN A 53 4.70 16.63 14.19
N ASP A 54 3.43 16.85 14.52
CA ASP A 54 2.73 16.13 15.57
C ASP A 54 2.34 14.69 15.19
N MET A 55 2.43 14.34 13.89
CA MET A 55 2.01 13.05 13.31
C MET A 55 0.50 12.74 13.51
N LEU A 56 -0.30 13.72 13.92
CA LEU A 56 -1.72 13.57 14.23
C LEU A 56 -2.64 14.31 13.23
N SER A 57 -2.05 14.99 12.27
CA SER A 57 -2.76 15.73 11.23
C SER A 57 -1.94 15.82 9.96
N VAL A 58 -2.61 16.07 8.83
CA VAL A 58 -1.95 16.29 7.54
C VAL A 58 -1.87 17.79 7.23
N LYS A 59 -0.93 18.18 6.39
CA LYS A 59 -0.91 19.49 5.74
C LYS A 59 -1.88 19.46 4.57
N GLU A 60 -3.06 20.05 4.75
CA GLU A 60 -4.17 19.94 3.80
C GLU A 60 -3.81 20.43 2.39
N GLU A 61 -2.97 21.46 2.29
CA GLU A 61 -2.49 21.99 1.02
C GLU A 61 -1.61 21.02 0.22
N THR A 62 -1.14 19.96 0.85
CA THR A 62 -0.32 18.90 0.22
C THR A 62 -1.13 17.70 -0.23
N ILE A 63 -2.41 17.62 0.16
CA ILE A 63 -3.27 16.50 -0.23
C ILE A 63 -3.36 16.41 -1.75
N THR A 64 -3.01 15.26 -2.29
CA THR A 64 -2.99 15.03 -3.73
C THR A 64 -3.49 13.64 -4.11
N VAL A 65 -4.10 13.55 -5.29
CA VAL A 65 -4.46 12.27 -5.90
C VAL A 65 -3.24 11.68 -6.58
N MET A 66 -2.87 10.49 -6.19
CA MET A 66 -1.70 9.77 -6.70
C MET A 66 -2.08 8.50 -7.48
N THR A 67 -3.37 8.24 -7.66
CA THR A 67 -3.85 7.02 -8.32
C THR A 67 -3.14 6.80 -9.65
N PRO A 68 -2.43 5.67 -9.84
CA PRO A 68 -1.82 5.33 -11.11
C PRO A 68 -2.88 5.28 -12.22
N LYS A 69 -2.59 5.89 -13.37
CA LYS A 69 -3.53 5.95 -14.49
C LYS A 69 -3.47 4.68 -15.33
N GLY A 70 -4.64 4.23 -15.79
CA GLY A 70 -4.78 3.09 -16.68
C GLY A 70 -4.74 1.74 -15.97
N GLY A 71 -4.56 0.67 -16.74
CA GLY A 71 -4.61 -0.69 -16.22
C GLY A 71 -6.03 -1.23 -16.07
N THR A 72 -6.11 -2.49 -15.70
CA THR A 72 -7.32 -3.23 -15.36
C THR A 72 -7.11 -3.98 -14.06
N LEU A 73 -8.14 -4.60 -13.50
CA LEU A 73 -8.03 -5.45 -12.32
C LEU A 73 -7.18 -6.72 -12.55
N GLN A 74 -6.86 -7.03 -13.80
CA GLN A 74 -5.95 -8.14 -14.16
C GLN A 74 -4.50 -7.68 -14.33
N THR A 75 -4.26 -6.35 -14.34
CA THR A 75 -2.93 -5.80 -14.58
C THR A 75 -2.42 -4.95 -13.42
N TYR A 76 -2.77 -3.67 -13.34
CA TYR A 76 -2.23 -2.77 -12.32
C TYR A 76 -3.19 -1.66 -11.87
N ALA A 77 -4.48 -1.75 -12.19
CA ALA A 77 -5.43 -0.76 -11.69
C ALA A 77 -5.41 -0.69 -10.17
N PHE A 78 -5.23 0.50 -9.63
CA PHE A 78 -5.21 0.69 -8.19
C PHE A 78 -6.55 0.28 -7.57
N ARG A 79 -6.48 -0.58 -6.56
CA ARG A 79 -7.64 -0.94 -5.74
C ARG A 79 -7.51 -0.37 -4.33
N GLU A 80 -6.42 -0.71 -3.60
CA GLU A 80 -6.25 -0.36 -2.20
C GLU A 80 -4.82 -0.61 -1.70
N ALA A 81 -4.59 -0.45 -0.40
CA ALA A 81 -3.36 -0.79 0.30
C ALA A 81 -2.09 -0.16 -0.30
N PRO A 82 -2.02 1.18 -0.40
CA PRO A 82 -0.78 1.83 -0.80
C PRO A 82 0.32 1.55 0.21
N TYR A 83 1.53 1.30 -0.28
CA TYR A 83 2.74 1.18 0.53
C TYR A 83 3.89 1.89 -0.16
N VAL A 84 4.68 2.66 0.58
CA VAL A 84 5.77 3.47 0.00
C VAL A 84 7.08 3.21 0.72
N PHE A 85 8.15 3.06 -0.06
CA PHE A 85 9.52 3.04 0.46
C PHE A 85 10.50 3.72 -0.49
N PHE A 86 11.67 4.09 0.05
CA PHE A 86 12.74 4.75 -0.70
C PHE A 86 13.96 3.84 -0.79
N ARG A 87 14.53 3.70 -1.99
CA ARG A 87 15.74 2.92 -2.20
C ARG A 87 16.57 3.50 -3.34
N LYS A 88 17.87 3.70 -3.10
CA LYS A 88 18.85 4.15 -4.12
C LYS A 88 18.38 5.39 -4.91
N GLY A 89 17.79 6.38 -4.22
CA GLY A 89 17.38 7.65 -4.85
C GLY A 89 16.00 7.62 -5.52
N VAL A 90 15.25 6.52 -5.39
CA VAL A 90 13.95 6.32 -6.05
C VAL A 90 12.88 5.99 -5.02
N TYR A 91 11.71 6.59 -5.13
CA TYR A 91 10.51 6.22 -4.38
C TYR A 91 9.78 5.09 -5.12
N TYR A 92 9.47 4.04 -4.38
CA TYR A 92 8.69 2.89 -4.85
C TYR A 92 7.32 2.94 -4.23
N PHE A 93 6.30 2.86 -5.06
CA PHE A 93 4.90 2.84 -4.68
C PHE A 93 4.33 1.47 -5.02
N LEU A 94 3.86 0.76 -4.02
CA LEU A 94 3.21 -0.54 -4.16
C LEU A 94 1.72 -0.37 -3.86
N TRP A 95 0.88 -1.16 -4.50
CA TRP A 95 -0.55 -1.18 -4.23
C TRP A 95 -1.17 -2.53 -4.56
N SER A 96 -2.31 -2.78 -3.97
CA SER A 96 -3.11 -3.97 -4.27
C SER A 96 -4.05 -3.72 -5.44
N VAL A 97 -4.21 -4.74 -6.25
CA VAL A 97 -5.05 -4.79 -7.44
C VAL A 97 -6.10 -5.88 -7.27
N ASP A 98 -7.32 -5.66 -7.76
CA ASP A 98 -8.48 -6.52 -7.60
C ASP A 98 -9.06 -6.49 -6.17
N ASP A 99 -9.89 -7.44 -5.81
CA ASP A 99 -10.60 -7.51 -4.53
C ASP A 99 -9.97 -8.52 -3.59
N THR A 100 -9.97 -8.21 -2.30
CA THR A 100 -9.40 -9.08 -1.25
C THR A 100 -10.02 -10.48 -1.19
N GLY A 101 -11.26 -10.64 -1.68
CA GLY A 101 -11.92 -11.95 -1.81
C GLY A 101 -11.51 -12.73 -3.06
N SER A 102 -10.82 -12.11 -4.00
CA SER A 102 -10.41 -12.72 -5.26
C SER A 102 -9.12 -13.53 -5.13
N PRO A 103 -9.03 -14.73 -5.72
CA PRO A 103 -7.76 -15.44 -5.85
C PRO A 103 -6.74 -14.70 -6.72
N ASN A 104 -7.21 -13.75 -7.55
CA ASN A 104 -6.37 -12.91 -8.40
C ASN A 104 -5.91 -11.61 -7.71
N TYR A 105 -6.27 -11.37 -6.45
CA TYR A 105 -5.76 -10.25 -5.67
C TYR A 105 -4.23 -10.28 -5.68
N HIS A 106 -3.59 -9.21 -6.11
CA HIS A 106 -2.14 -9.19 -6.35
C HIS A 106 -1.54 -7.80 -6.11
N VAL A 107 -0.21 -7.70 -6.16
CA VAL A 107 0.53 -6.45 -5.94
C VAL A 107 1.13 -5.96 -7.25
N ALA A 108 0.88 -4.68 -7.55
CA ALA A 108 1.57 -3.94 -8.59
C ALA A 108 2.40 -2.80 -8.00
N TYR A 109 3.31 -2.24 -8.81
CA TYR A 109 4.16 -1.14 -8.40
C TYR A 109 4.46 -0.14 -9.51
N GLY A 110 4.89 1.02 -9.08
CA GLY A 110 5.48 2.07 -9.90
C GLY A 110 6.56 2.80 -9.12
N THR A 111 7.21 3.75 -9.78
CA THR A 111 8.28 4.56 -9.18
C THR A 111 8.02 6.04 -9.37
N GLY A 112 8.72 6.86 -8.58
CA GLY A 112 8.66 8.32 -8.70
C GLY A 112 9.89 8.99 -8.14
N ASN A 113 10.00 10.29 -8.39
CA ASN A 113 11.12 11.12 -7.94
C ASN A 113 10.75 11.98 -6.71
N SER A 114 9.52 11.83 -6.22
CA SER A 114 8.99 12.56 -5.07
C SER A 114 8.07 11.65 -4.26
N PRO A 115 7.99 11.80 -2.93
CA PRO A 115 7.09 11.02 -2.09
C PRO A 115 5.59 11.22 -2.43
N LEU A 116 5.23 12.34 -3.03
CA LEU A 116 3.86 12.61 -3.50
C LEU A 116 3.70 12.45 -5.03
N GLY A 117 4.55 11.64 -5.66
CA GLY A 117 4.47 11.32 -7.07
C GLY A 117 5.03 12.42 -8.01
N PRO A 118 4.66 12.42 -9.30
CA PRO A 118 3.76 11.45 -9.94
C PRO A 118 4.33 10.04 -10.01
N ILE A 119 3.44 9.04 -10.03
CA ILE A 119 3.80 7.64 -10.11
C ILE A 119 3.91 7.23 -11.59
N GLN A 120 5.07 6.71 -11.97
CA GLN A 120 5.30 6.05 -13.24
C GLN A 120 5.16 4.55 -13.05
N VAL A 121 4.12 3.97 -13.61
CA VAL A 121 3.89 2.52 -13.56
C VAL A 121 5.06 1.81 -14.24
N ALA A 122 5.58 0.76 -13.61
CA ALA A 122 6.68 0.00 -14.16
C ALA A 122 6.28 -0.72 -15.46
N LYS A 123 7.25 -1.01 -16.32
CA LYS A 123 7.01 -1.74 -17.59
C LYS A 123 6.44 -3.15 -17.31
N GLU A 124 6.94 -3.79 -16.27
CA GLU A 124 6.45 -5.06 -15.72
C GLU A 124 5.97 -4.80 -14.30
N PRO A 125 4.72 -4.33 -14.13
CA PRO A 125 4.28 -3.76 -12.86
C PRO A 125 3.94 -4.79 -11.79
N ILE A 126 3.65 -6.04 -12.14
CA ILE A 126 3.21 -7.06 -11.20
C ILE A 126 4.43 -7.69 -10.52
N ILE A 127 4.50 -7.60 -9.19
CA ILE A 127 5.62 -8.14 -8.39
C ILE A 127 5.20 -9.30 -7.50
N LEU A 128 3.93 -9.47 -7.25
CA LEU A 128 3.39 -10.56 -6.44
C LEU A 128 2.04 -10.96 -7.02
N ILE A 129 1.91 -12.21 -7.42
CA ILE A 129 0.71 -12.78 -8.04
C ILE A 129 0.50 -14.21 -7.55
N GLN A 130 -0.71 -14.72 -7.71
CA GLN A 130 -1.02 -16.10 -7.36
C GLN A 130 -0.08 -17.11 -8.00
N SER A 131 0.21 -18.18 -7.26
CA SER A 131 0.95 -19.35 -7.71
C SER A 131 0.20 -20.63 -7.30
N PRO A 132 -0.70 -21.14 -8.13
CA PRO A 132 -1.50 -22.34 -7.79
C PRO A 132 -0.64 -23.58 -7.47
N LYS A 133 0.52 -23.73 -8.14
CA LYS A 133 1.45 -24.83 -7.87
C LYS A 133 2.04 -24.80 -6.45
N ASP A 134 2.16 -23.60 -5.86
CA ASP A 134 2.66 -23.37 -4.51
C ASP A 134 1.50 -23.09 -3.52
N GLU A 135 0.27 -23.31 -3.96
CA GLU A 135 -0.96 -23.07 -3.19
C GLU A 135 -1.08 -21.61 -2.69
N ILE A 136 -0.57 -20.65 -3.44
CA ILE A 136 -0.66 -19.21 -3.14
C ILE A 136 -1.78 -18.58 -3.93
N TYR A 137 -2.77 -18.02 -3.23
CA TYR A 137 -3.94 -17.38 -3.85
C TYR A 137 -4.20 -16.02 -3.22
N GLY A 138 -4.49 -15.03 -4.04
CA GLY A 138 -4.79 -13.65 -3.63
C GLY A 138 -3.69 -13.02 -2.76
N PRO A 139 -2.39 -13.11 -3.13
CA PRO A 139 -1.31 -12.53 -2.34
C PRO A 139 -1.24 -11.03 -2.58
N ALA A 140 -1.60 -10.22 -1.58
CA ALA A 140 -1.52 -8.76 -1.69
C ALA A 140 -1.50 -8.07 -0.32
N HIS A 141 -1.78 -6.77 -0.28
CA HIS A 141 -1.72 -5.89 0.89
C HIS A 141 -0.41 -6.09 1.65
N CYS A 142 0.66 -5.66 1.02
CA CYS A 142 2.03 -5.97 1.43
C CYS A 142 2.71 -4.80 2.15
N SER A 143 3.79 -5.15 2.83
CA SER A 143 4.84 -4.24 3.26
C SER A 143 6.20 -4.77 2.84
N VAL A 144 7.24 -3.93 2.89
CA VAL A 144 8.60 -4.32 2.56
C VAL A 144 9.50 -4.11 3.76
N LEU A 145 10.25 -5.13 4.12
CA LEU A 145 11.16 -5.13 5.26
C LEU A 145 12.60 -5.29 4.77
N GLN A 146 13.45 -4.33 5.11
CA GLN A 146 14.89 -4.49 4.94
C GLN A 146 15.47 -5.30 6.11
N VAL A 147 16.30 -6.29 5.81
CA VAL A 147 16.99 -7.06 6.85
C VAL A 147 18.00 -6.13 7.53
N PRO A 148 17.96 -5.99 8.87
CA PRO A 148 18.96 -5.23 9.60
C PRO A 148 20.37 -5.68 9.23
N ASP A 149 21.28 -4.73 9.08
CA ASP A 149 22.71 -4.94 8.77
C ASP A 149 23.00 -5.63 7.43
N LYS A 150 21.99 -5.91 6.60
CA LYS A 150 22.15 -6.47 5.25
C LYS A 150 21.61 -5.51 4.18
N LYS A 151 22.49 -4.66 3.68
CA LYS A 151 22.17 -3.49 2.83
C LYS A 151 21.27 -3.77 1.61
N ASP A 152 21.33 -4.97 1.02
CA ASP A 152 20.58 -5.33 -0.18
C ASP A 152 19.71 -6.60 0.00
N SER A 153 19.39 -6.94 1.26
CA SER A 153 18.50 -8.06 1.58
C SER A 153 17.15 -7.53 2.06
N TRP A 154 16.11 -7.88 1.33
CA TRP A 154 14.75 -7.37 1.55
C TRP A 154 13.76 -8.52 1.51
N PHE A 155 12.70 -8.42 2.32
CA PHE A 155 11.54 -9.29 2.27
C PHE A 155 10.30 -8.48 1.93
N ILE A 156 9.42 -9.06 1.15
CA ILE A 156 8.03 -8.62 1.05
C ILE A 156 7.21 -9.46 2.02
N VAL A 157 6.46 -8.78 2.88
CA VAL A 157 5.51 -9.40 3.80
C VAL A 157 4.12 -9.12 3.26
N TYR A 158 3.31 -10.13 3.09
CA TYR A 158 1.99 -10.02 2.50
C TYR A 158 1.00 -10.97 3.15
N HIS A 159 -0.28 -10.79 2.94
CA HIS A 159 -1.26 -11.80 3.29
C HIS A 159 -1.80 -12.49 2.05
N ARG A 160 -2.19 -13.72 2.19
CA ARG A 160 -2.85 -14.53 1.17
C ARG A 160 -4.12 -15.19 1.71
N ILE A 161 -4.94 -15.71 0.82
CA ILE A 161 -6.09 -16.53 1.22
C ILE A 161 -5.56 -17.79 1.89
N ASN A 162 -6.06 -18.11 3.10
CA ASN A 162 -5.73 -19.35 3.77
C ASN A 162 -6.28 -20.53 2.97
N LYS A 163 -5.42 -21.50 2.64
CA LYS A 163 -5.73 -22.59 1.74
C LYS A 163 -6.83 -23.53 2.25
N GLU A 164 -6.98 -23.68 3.55
CA GLU A 164 -8.05 -24.50 4.13
C GLU A 164 -9.42 -23.89 3.85
N TYR A 165 -9.48 -22.56 3.78
CA TYR A 165 -10.72 -21.84 3.51
C TYR A 165 -11.05 -21.65 2.03
N LEU A 166 -10.10 -21.90 1.12
CA LEU A 166 -10.39 -21.90 -0.32
C LEU A 166 -11.53 -22.84 -0.73
N LYS A 167 -11.75 -23.90 0.05
CA LYS A 167 -12.81 -24.90 -0.18
C LYS A 167 -14.19 -24.44 0.30
N HIS A 168 -14.28 -23.34 1.06
CA HIS A 168 -15.49 -22.94 1.79
C HIS A 168 -16.12 -21.62 1.30
N GLY A 169 -15.65 -21.04 0.18
CA GLY A 169 -16.20 -19.81 -0.39
C GLY A 169 -15.21 -18.64 -0.44
N PRO A 170 -15.68 -17.41 -0.64
CA PRO A 170 -14.80 -16.26 -0.85
C PRO A 170 -13.79 -16.08 0.29
N GLY A 171 -12.57 -15.81 -0.09
CA GLY A 171 -11.36 -15.86 0.74
C GLY A 171 -11.23 -14.79 1.83
N TRP A 172 -12.20 -14.71 2.72
CA TRP A 172 -12.19 -13.79 3.86
C TRP A 172 -11.19 -14.18 4.97
N HIS A 173 -10.75 -15.42 4.98
CA HIS A 173 -9.74 -15.90 5.93
C HIS A 173 -8.37 -15.78 5.29
N ARG A 174 -7.52 -14.97 5.88
CA ARG A 174 -6.20 -14.66 5.35
C ARG A 174 -5.11 -15.07 6.34
N GLU A 175 -3.93 -15.38 5.81
CA GLU A 175 -2.73 -15.66 6.58
C GLU A 175 -1.58 -14.79 6.10
N VAL A 176 -0.67 -14.44 7.00
CA VAL A 176 0.52 -13.63 6.70
C VAL A 176 1.65 -14.53 6.22
N CYS A 177 2.37 -14.07 5.19
CA CYS A 177 3.54 -14.73 4.61
C CYS A 177 4.73 -13.78 4.54
#